data_91b2676fa645bf40ec24d3b4a507b478
#
_entry.id   91b2676fa645bf40ec24d3b4a507b478
#
_cell.length_a   1.000
_cell.length_b   1.000
_cell.length_c   1.000
_cell.angle_alpha   90.00
_cell.angle_beta   90.00
_cell.angle_gamma   90.00
#
_symmetry.space_group_name_H-M   'P 1'
#
loop_
_entity.id
_entity.type
_entity.pdbx_description
1 polymer ?
#
loop_
_entity_poly.entity_id
_entity_poly.type
_entity_poly.pdbx_seq_one_letter_code
_entity_poly.pdbx_strand_id
1 'polypeptide(L)'
;HANEGCNACHSDITELPHKAALEKVNCGNCHDQTEAYAKSPHGQLVKNGSTEVNGCSDCHGVHDIRHVTDELSYMHPRNMPKTCGKCHSDPKLVKEHLISVADPTDSYLKSAHAQAIAKGNLNAATCTKCHGSHDLLPSDNPDSKIYRKNIKTTCADCHPQAAAEYEKSIHGRALQAGIKDAPSCVDCHGEHDIEPPSQKGSTVNPRQQVIATCTKCHDNEQIMYKYGIETGRQASYMDSYHGLASAAGSDIVATCASCHENHLVLPQDDPESSINHANLPQTCAKCHKDAGPNFAVGRVHIMPTDPGQKALGIVRLIYIILISCIIGGMVFHNTLSMVRKSMTKFWTELGDTGTYRRFTTGMTIGHLVLTITFITLALSGFALRYPETWWAQLLFHGETGLAARGIVHRAAAVVLTGIAVVNGCFLLFTRSGRKELACLMMRFGDLKDAFRNVAYMIGLRQEPPKFDRYSYIEKFEYWGMWWGTLLMIFTGFSMWFVNIFLKYLPKIALDVIALIHFYEAWLAVLTIVVWHLYYMIFDPQTYPMNWSWITGRITIEDFKERHPLEYERENPPETKEAE
;
A
#
# COMPACT_ATOMS: atom_id res chain seq x y z
N HIS A 1 34.53 36.49 32.91
CA HIS A 1 34.28 37.49 33.98
C HIS A 1 34.99 37.12 35.31
N ALA A 2 35.69 35.99 35.40
CA ALA A 2 36.33 35.53 36.68
C ALA A 2 37.37 36.52 37.29
N ASN A 3 37.92 37.41 36.47
CA ASN A 3 38.91 38.42 36.90
C ASN A 3 38.31 39.81 37.12
N GLU A 4 37.01 39.98 36.86
CA GLU A 4 36.35 41.27 37.02
C GLU A 4 35.80 41.45 38.44
N GLY A 5 36.03 42.65 39.02
CA GLY A 5 35.44 42.97 40.32
C GLY A 5 33.94 43.25 40.23
N CYS A 6 33.24 43.14 41.36
CA CYS A 6 31.79 43.38 41.42
C CYS A 6 31.37 44.72 40.77
N ASN A 7 32.19 45.76 40.96
CA ASN A 7 31.92 47.10 40.44
C ASN A 7 32.02 47.20 38.91
N ALA A 8 32.63 46.25 38.23
CA ALA A 8 32.65 46.24 36.76
C ALA A 8 31.24 46.02 36.18
N CYS A 9 30.40 45.24 36.89
CA CYS A 9 29.02 44.99 36.52
C CYS A 9 28.04 45.86 37.31
N HIS A 10 28.28 46.08 38.60
CA HIS A 10 27.43 46.85 39.52
C HIS A 10 28.06 48.22 39.79
N SER A 11 27.96 49.11 38.85
CA SER A 11 28.53 50.47 38.96
C SER A 11 27.83 51.36 40.02
N ASP A 12 26.70 50.93 40.54
CA ASP A 12 25.91 51.56 41.59
C ASP A 12 26.39 51.22 43.00
N ILE A 13 27.37 50.30 43.16
CA ILE A 13 28.02 49.99 44.43
C ILE A 13 29.08 51.04 44.71
N THR A 14 28.73 52.07 45.49
CA THR A 14 29.63 53.14 45.89
C THR A 14 30.15 53.00 47.31
N GLU A 15 29.52 52.15 48.16
CA GLU A 15 29.87 51.91 49.55
C GLU A 15 29.49 50.51 50.01
N LEU A 16 30.16 50.02 51.10
CA LEU A 16 29.86 48.76 51.73
C LEU A 16 29.42 48.94 53.16
N PRO A 17 28.35 48.27 53.63
CA PRO A 17 27.49 47.37 52.88
C PRO A 17 26.64 48.11 51.85
N HIS A 18 26.51 47.53 50.65
CA HIS A 18 25.72 48.12 49.57
C HIS A 18 24.21 48.04 49.87
N LYS A 19 23.41 48.82 49.10
CA LYS A 19 21.95 48.83 49.19
C LYS A 19 21.37 47.46 48.88
N ALA A 20 20.23 47.13 49.50
CA ALA A 20 19.59 45.82 49.35
C ALA A 20 19.12 45.52 47.88
N ALA A 21 18.81 46.55 47.10
CA ALA A 21 18.46 46.43 45.69
C ALA A 21 19.49 47.20 44.83
N LEU A 22 20.18 46.44 43.98
CA LEU A 22 21.10 46.97 42.98
C LEU A 22 20.38 47.22 41.66
N GLU A 23 20.91 48.14 40.86
CA GLU A 23 20.40 48.40 39.51
C GLU A 23 20.67 47.19 38.58
N LYS A 24 19.83 47.04 37.54
CA LYS A 24 20.04 45.99 36.53
C LYS A 24 21.35 46.26 35.78
N VAL A 25 22.19 45.23 35.71
CA VAL A 25 23.47 45.29 35.00
C VAL A 25 23.27 45.56 33.51
N ASN A 26 23.99 46.54 32.96
CA ASN A 26 24.02 46.81 31.52
C ASN A 26 25.19 46.07 30.86
N CYS A 27 24.92 44.88 30.34
CA CYS A 27 25.91 44.08 29.63
C CYS A 27 26.46 44.78 28.36
N GLY A 28 25.70 45.72 27.77
CA GLY A 28 26.08 46.50 26.60
C GLY A 28 27.26 47.43 26.78
N ASN A 29 27.70 47.69 28.05
CA ASN A 29 28.91 48.47 28.29
C ASN A 29 30.18 47.78 27.79
N CYS A 30 30.13 46.43 27.59
CA CYS A 30 31.25 45.63 27.13
C CYS A 30 30.90 44.68 25.97
N HIS A 31 29.62 44.38 25.72
CA HIS A 31 29.17 43.38 24.75
C HIS A 31 28.31 44.01 23.63
N ASP A 32 28.83 43.99 22.38
CA ASP A 32 28.15 44.55 21.20
C ASP A 32 26.88 43.75 20.80
N GLN A 33 26.74 42.51 21.27
CA GLN A 33 25.56 41.65 21.01
C GLN A 33 24.24 42.23 21.53
N THR A 34 24.33 43.18 22.43
CA THR A 34 23.14 43.90 22.99
C THR A 34 22.35 44.64 21.94
N GLU A 35 22.98 45.16 20.88
CA GLU A 35 22.27 45.85 19.79
C GLU A 35 21.41 44.87 18.97
N ALA A 36 21.95 43.70 18.66
CA ALA A 36 21.20 42.65 17.96
C ALA A 36 20.06 42.11 18.84
N TYR A 37 20.36 41.85 20.12
CA TYR A 37 19.37 41.38 21.08
C TYR A 37 18.21 42.38 21.25
N ALA A 38 18.49 43.68 21.31
CA ALA A 38 17.45 44.69 21.44
C ALA A 38 16.42 44.70 20.28
N LYS A 39 16.82 44.21 19.10
CA LYS A 39 15.94 44.06 17.93
C LYS A 39 15.13 42.78 17.95
N SER A 40 15.55 41.80 18.74
CA SER A 40 14.87 40.49 18.86
C SER A 40 13.53 40.60 19.61
N PRO A 41 12.58 39.66 19.43
CA PRO A 41 11.36 39.60 20.23
C PRO A 41 11.63 39.60 21.75
N HIS A 42 12.65 38.87 22.20
CA HIS A 42 13.03 38.86 23.61
C HIS A 42 13.49 40.25 24.10
N GLY A 43 14.33 40.92 23.33
CA GLY A 43 14.77 42.28 23.65
C GLY A 43 13.63 43.29 23.65
N GLN A 44 12.66 43.15 22.75
CA GLN A 44 11.46 43.98 22.72
C GLN A 44 10.56 43.77 23.93
N LEU A 45 10.41 42.50 24.40
CA LEU A 45 9.69 42.21 25.64
C LEU A 45 10.35 42.89 26.85
N VAL A 46 11.67 42.83 26.97
CA VAL A 46 12.41 43.53 28.04
C VAL A 46 12.21 45.02 27.97
N LYS A 47 12.33 45.63 26.77
CA LYS A 47 12.13 47.08 26.55
C LYS A 47 10.73 47.51 26.93
N ASN A 48 9.73 46.70 26.71
CA ASN A 48 8.32 46.96 27.00
C ASN A 48 7.96 46.65 28.47
N GLY A 49 8.94 46.33 29.33
CA GLY A 49 8.75 46.09 30.77
C GLY A 49 8.16 44.75 31.14
N SER A 50 8.28 43.74 30.29
CA SER A 50 7.86 42.37 30.64
C SER A 50 8.59 41.90 31.89
N THR A 51 7.87 41.26 32.80
CA THR A 51 8.42 40.59 33.99
C THR A 51 8.81 39.14 33.74
N GLU A 52 8.48 38.61 32.59
CA GLU A 52 8.70 37.20 32.21
C GLU A 52 10.09 36.98 31.61
N VAL A 53 10.68 38.02 31.05
CA VAL A 53 12.03 38.02 30.45
C VAL A 53 12.89 39.07 31.15
N ASN A 54 13.97 38.61 31.76
CA ASN A 54 14.91 39.49 32.49
C ASN A 54 16.11 39.95 31.64
N GLY A 55 16.25 39.40 30.43
CA GLY A 55 17.30 39.76 29.49
C GLY A 55 18.43 38.74 29.40
N CYS A 56 19.66 39.19 29.32
CA CYS A 56 20.83 38.34 29.08
C CYS A 56 21.01 37.24 30.11
N SER A 57 20.63 37.51 31.36
CA SER A 57 20.77 36.57 32.47
C SER A 57 19.90 35.32 32.39
N ASP A 58 18.77 35.35 31.67
CA ASP A 58 17.89 34.20 31.51
C ASP A 58 18.58 33.06 30.73
N CYS A 59 19.44 33.45 29.79
CA CYS A 59 20.19 32.49 28.95
C CYS A 59 21.59 32.23 29.51
N HIS A 60 22.28 33.22 30.03
CA HIS A 60 23.69 33.14 30.41
C HIS A 60 23.95 32.90 31.90
N GLY A 61 22.95 33.03 32.74
CA GLY A 61 23.08 33.03 34.19
C GLY A 61 23.41 34.43 34.77
N VAL A 62 23.57 34.51 36.07
CA VAL A 62 23.77 35.80 36.78
C VAL A 62 25.22 35.92 37.27
N HIS A 63 25.60 35.16 38.24
CA HIS A 63 26.95 35.16 38.80
C HIS A 63 27.77 33.88 38.42
N ASP A 64 27.13 32.97 37.73
CA ASP A 64 27.68 31.70 37.23
C ASP A 64 27.84 31.67 35.69
N ILE A 65 28.04 32.85 35.10
CA ILE A 65 28.22 33.02 33.65
C ILE A 65 29.50 32.28 33.22
N ARG A 66 29.31 31.28 32.32
CA ARG A 66 30.38 30.43 31.80
C ARG A 66 30.50 30.55 30.28
N HIS A 67 31.70 30.29 29.78
CA HIS A 67 31.90 30.19 28.33
C HIS A 67 31.05 29.05 27.73
N VAL A 68 30.58 29.23 26.52
CA VAL A 68 29.65 28.29 25.87
C VAL A 68 30.25 26.88 25.65
N THR A 69 31.57 26.73 25.69
CA THR A 69 32.28 25.46 25.63
C THR A 69 32.39 24.74 26.97
N ASP A 70 32.09 25.41 28.08
CA ASP A 70 32.05 24.79 29.41
C ASP A 70 30.78 23.93 29.53
N GLU A 71 30.92 22.65 29.89
CA GLU A 71 29.78 21.72 30.01
C GLU A 71 28.71 22.18 31.02
N LEU A 72 29.10 23.02 31.98
CA LEU A 72 28.18 23.59 32.95
C LEU A 72 27.52 24.90 32.51
N SER A 73 27.90 25.41 31.34
CA SER A 73 27.26 26.63 30.78
C SER A 73 25.80 26.32 30.38
N TYR A 74 24.89 27.24 30.72
CA TYR A 74 23.50 27.17 30.27
C TYR A 74 23.36 27.17 28.74
N MET A 75 24.30 27.79 28.02
CA MET A 75 24.34 27.88 26.58
C MET A 75 25.24 26.81 25.92
N HIS A 76 25.77 25.86 26.71
CA HIS A 76 26.44 24.69 26.15
C HIS A 76 25.44 23.89 25.26
N PRO A 77 25.84 23.34 24.09
CA PRO A 77 24.94 22.63 23.17
C PRO A 77 24.04 21.58 23.83
N ARG A 78 24.53 20.86 24.84
CA ARG A 78 23.76 19.87 25.60
C ARG A 78 22.70 20.46 26.52
N ASN A 79 22.93 21.68 27.03
CA ASN A 79 22.07 22.34 28.03
C ASN A 79 21.07 23.31 27.37
N MET A 80 21.36 23.77 26.15
CA MET A 80 20.58 24.76 25.43
C MET A 80 19.09 24.43 25.29
N PRO A 81 18.68 23.17 24.96
CA PRO A 81 17.26 22.82 24.91
C PRO A 81 16.55 23.05 26.25
N LYS A 82 17.20 22.71 27.36
CA LYS A 82 16.66 22.96 28.70
C LYS A 82 16.56 24.44 29.02
N THR A 83 17.51 25.25 28.57
CA THR A 83 17.52 26.69 28.79
C THR A 83 16.38 27.36 28.03
N CYS A 84 16.23 27.08 26.75
CA CYS A 84 15.13 27.60 25.94
C CYS A 84 13.76 27.06 26.39
N GLY A 85 13.72 25.79 26.76
CA GLY A 85 12.51 25.10 27.20
C GLY A 85 11.89 25.61 28.48
N LYS A 86 12.65 26.35 29.33
CA LYS A 86 12.08 27.00 30.54
C LYS A 86 10.87 27.86 30.21
N CYS A 87 10.88 28.53 29.04
CA CYS A 87 9.79 29.37 28.57
C CYS A 87 9.03 28.74 27.39
N HIS A 88 9.75 28.22 26.41
CA HIS A 88 9.15 27.68 25.17
C HIS A 88 8.42 26.36 25.35
N SER A 89 8.55 25.66 26.49
CA SER A 89 7.74 24.49 26.86
C SER A 89 6.75 24.79 28.00
N ASP A 90 6.64 26.03 28.45
CA ASP A 90 5.62 26.45 29.43
C ASP A 90 4.28 26.71 28.72
N PRO A 91 3.23 25.87 28.98
CA PRO A 91 1.95 25.99 28.28
C PRO A 91 1.26 27.36 28.46
N LYS A 92 1.54 28.06 29.59
CA LYS A 92 0.98 29.41 29.85
C LYS A 92 1.62 30.43 28.93
N LEU A 93 2.95 30.46 28.88
CA LEU A 93 3.70 31.41 28.04
C LEU A 93 3.49 31.12 26.55
N VAL A 94 3.45 29.83 26.14
CA VAL A 94 3.15 29.41 24.77
C VAL A 94 1.79 29.98 24.32
N LYS A 95 0.78 29.88 25.17
CA LYS A 95 -0.57 30.39 24.86
C LYS A 95 -0.63 31.93 24.88
N GLU A 96 0.01 32.56 25.85
CA GLU A 96 -0.03 34.00 26.03
C GLU A 96 0.67 34.75 24.90
N HIS A 97 1.79 34.21 24.43
CA HIS A 97 2.59 34.80 23.35
C HIS A 97 2.30 34.19 21.97
N LEU A 98 1.25 33.38 21.85
CA LEU A 98 0.82 32.75 20.57
C LEU A 98 1.95 32.00 19.85
N ILE A 99 2.79 31.29 20.61
CA ILE A 99 3.88 30.48 20.03
C ILE A 99 3.26 29.33 19.27
N SER A 100 3.59 29.19 17.99
CA SER A 100 2.95 28.24 17.07
C SER A 100 3.22 26.77 17.39
N VAL A 101 4.33 26.47 18.07
CA VAL A 101 4.73 25.11 18.46
C VAL A 101 4.64 24.97 19.97
N ALA A 102 3.82 24.04 20.43
CA ALA A 102 3.49 23.89 21.84
C ALA A 102 4.67 23.42 22.72
N ASP A 103 5.52 22.54 22.20
CA ASP A 103 6.73 22.05 22.90
C ASP A 103 7.85 21.78 21.90
N PRO A 104 8.55 22.84 21.43
CA PRO A 104 9.62 22.69 20.45
C PRO A 104 10.84 21.96 21.02
N THR A 105 11.03 21.99 22.35
CA THR A 105 12.20 21.37 22.97
C THR A 105 12.06 19.85 23.08
N ASP A 106 10.88 19.33 23.42
CA ASP A 106 10.63 17.88 23.42
C ASP A 106 10.73 17.32 22.00
N SER A 107 10.14 18.03 21.01
CA SER A 107 10.27 17.67 19.60
C SER A 107 11.73 17.67 19.13
N TYR A 108 12.50 18.71 19.48
CA TYR A 108 13.91 18.80 19.13
C TYR A 108 14.74 17.63 19.75
N LEU A 109 14.46 17.25 21.00
CA LEU A 109 15.20 16.17 21.68
C LEU A 109 15.05 14.82 20.96
N LYS A 110 14.01 14.61 20.17
CA LYS A 110 13.80 13.42 19.31
C LYS A 110 14.57 13.50 18.01
N SER A 111 15.02 14.69 17.61
CA SER A 111 15.67 14.93 16.30
C SER A 111 17.03 14.24 16.14
N ALA A 112 17.43 14.05 14.89
CA ALA A 112 18.77 13.58 14.51
C ALA A 112 19.88 14.51 15.07
N HIS A 113 19.61 15.81 15.11
CA HIS A 113 20.56 16.81 15.60
C HIS A 113 20.80 16.65 17.11
N ALA A 114 19.74 16.55 17.90
CA ALA A 114 19.87 16.32 19.34
C ALA A 114 20.54 14.96 19.65
N GLN A 115 20.19 13.91 18.91
CA GLN A 115 20.83 12.60 19.04
C GLN A 115 22.34 12.65 18.72
N ALA A 116 22.73 13.45 17.72
CA ALA A 116 24.14 13.66 17.38
C ALA A 116 24.90 14.37 18.51
N ILE A 117 24.30 15.42 19.11
CA ILE A 117 24.86 16.11 20.28
C ILE A 117 25.01 15.18 21.48
N ALA A 118 24.00 14.36 21.75
CA ALA A 118 24.04 13.37 22.83
C ALA A 118 25.18 12.36 22.65
N LYS A 119 25.48 11.98 21.39
CA LYS A 119 26.61 11.12 21.01
C LYS A 119 27.97 11.82 20.99
N GLY A 120 28.04 13.12 21.31
CA GLY A 120 29.29 13.89 21.42
C GLY A 120 29.63 14.78 20.21
N ASN A 121 28.80 14.80 19.17
CA ASN A 121 28.99 15.76 18.06
C ASN A 121 28.39 17.13 18.42
N LEU A 122 29.17 17.95 19.12
CA LEU A 122 28.76 19.30 19.55
C LEU A 122 28.62 20.31 18.41
N ASN A 123 29.01 19.95 17.17
CA ASN A 123 28.82 20.79 15.99
C ASN A 123 27.43 20.61 15.34
N ALA A 124 26.65 19.59 15.75
CA ALA A 124 25.30 19.41 15.25
C ALA A 124 24.42 20.62 15.59
N ALA A 125 23.37 20.85 14.79
CA ALA A 125 22.54 22.02 14.93
C ALA A 125 21.78 22.03 16.27
N THR A 126 21.83 23.19 16.94
CA THR A 126 21.05 23.54 18.14
C THR A 126 20.04 24.61 17.81
N CYS A 127 19.23 25.01 18.78
CA CYS A 127 18.24 26.09 18.60
C CYS A 127 18.83 27.34 17.94
N THR A 128 19.99 27.78 18.41
CA THR A 128 20.65 29.00 17.92
C THR A 128 21.25 28.88 16.51
N LYS A 129 21.53 27.66 16.03
CA LYS A 129 22.01 27.48 14.65
C LYS A 129 20.92 27.81 13.63
N CYS A 130 19.68 27.39 13.93
CA CYS A 130 18.54 27.64 13.06
C CYS A 130 17.93 29.04 13.31
N HIS A 131 17.72 29.42 14.57
CA HIS A 131 16.99 30.64 14.92
C HIS A 131 17.87 31.91 15.03
N GLY A 132 19.19 31.79 15.05
CA GLY A 132 20.10 32.83 15.46
C GLY A 132 20.37 32.79 16.96
N SER A 133 21.30 33.63 17.45
CA SER A 133 21.63 33.68 18.88
C SER A 133 21.08 34.93 19.55
N HIS A 134 21.60 36.11 19.20
CA HIS A 134 21.16 37.37 19.70
C HIS A 134 20.25 38.12 18.73
N ASP A 135 20.33 37.74 17.46
CA ASP A 135 19.61 38.23 16.28
C ASP A 135 18.36 37.38 15.96
N LEU A 136 17.75 36.80 16.99
CA LEU A 136 16.51 36.02 16.85
C LEU A 136 15.42 36.89 16.21
N LEU A 137 14.83 36.43 15.11
CA LEU A 137 13.72 37.08 14.43
C LEU A 137 12.57 36.11 14.19
N PRO A 138 11.32 36.60 14.20
CA PRO A 138 10.16 35.73 13.91
C PRO A 138 10.20 35.16 12.50
N SER A 139 9.49 34.07 12.29
CA SER A 139 9.47 33.34 10.99
C SER A 139 8.85 34.11 9.83
N ASP A 140 8.05 35.12 10.09
CA ASP A 140 7.44 36.01 9.10
C ASP A 140 8.33 37.22 8.71
N ASN A 141 9.43 37.43 9.43
CA ASN A 141 10.39 38.48 9.12
C ASN A 141 11.32 38.03 7.98
N PRO A 142 11.44 38.75 6.85
CA PRO A 142 12.29 38.38 5.72
C PRO A 142 13.77 38.19 6.04
N ASP A 143 14.29 38.84 7.10
CA ASP A 143 15.67 38.77 7.53
C ASP A 143 15.93 37.59 8.49
N SER A 144 14.87 36.90 8.92
CA SER A 144 14.98 35.74 9.82
C SER A 144 15.63 34.56 9.11
N LYS A 145 16.52 33.84 9.81
CA LYS A 145 17.12 32.57 9.33
C LYS A 145 16.07 31.51 9.06
N ILE A 146 14.95 31.54 9.79
CA ILE A 146 13.83 30.60 9.64
C ILE A 146 12.70 31.17 8.76
N TYR A 147 12.90 32.31 8.11
CA TYR A 147 11.98 32.79 7.08
C TYR A 147 11.96 31.76 5.93
N ARG A 148 10.77 31.43 5.42
CA ARG A 148 10.56 30.32 4.48
C ARG A 148 11.56 30.26 3.31
N LYS A 149 11.92 31.41 2.73
CA LYS A 149 12.90 31.47 1.64
C LYS A 149 14.35 31.32 2.11
N ASN A 150 14.65 31.59 3.40
CA ASN A 150 15.98 31.54 3.97
C ASN A 150 16.34 30.16 4.56
N ILE A 151 15.33 29.29 4.83
CA ILE A 151 15.53 27.97 5.41
C ILE A 151 16.59 27.16 4.65
N LYS A 152 16.54 27.19 3.29
CA LYS A 152 17.55 26.52 2.46
C LYS A 152 18.97 26.98 2.80
N THR A 153 19.17 28.29 2.92
CA THR A 153 20.49 28.86 3.24
C THR A 153 20.95 28.46 4.63
N THR A 154 20.03 28.49 5.60
CA THR A 154 20.29 28.05 6.99
C THR A 154 20.72 26.58 7.06
N CYS A 155 20.07 25.72 6.29
CA CYS A 155 20.42 24.29 6.21
C CYS A 155 21.74 24.06 5.43
N ALA A 156 22.03 24.89 4.42
CA ALA A 156 23.20 24.79 3.55
C ALA A 156 24.53 24.90 4.30
N ASP A 157 24.58 25.60 5.44
CA ASP A 157 25.78 25.73 6.28
C ASP A 157 26.37 24.37 6.68
N CYS A 158 25.52 23.35 6.79
CA CYS A 158 25.94 21.98 7.14
C CYS A 158 25.55 20.93 6.07
N HIS A 159 24.54 21.22 5.24
CA HIS A 159 24.02 20.32 4.19
C HIS A 159 24.11 20.94 2.79
N PRO A 160 25.32 21.36 2.31
CA PRO A 160 25.48 22.14 1.07
C PRO A 160 25.02 21.36 -0.17
N GLN A 161 25.25 20.03 -0.21
CA GLN A 161 24.84 19.22 -1.37
C GLN A 161 23.31 19.17 -1.49
N ALA A 162 22.60 18.82 -0.42
CA ALA A 162 21.14 18.74 -0.42
C ALA A 162 20.50 20.10 -0.75
N ALA A 163 21.09 21.19 -0.25
CA ALA A 163 20.63 22.55 -0.55
C ALA A 163 20.84 22.91 -2.04
N ALA A 164 21.96 22.53 -2.64
CA ALA A 164 22.25 22.79 -4.04
C ALA A 164 21.35 21.97 -4.97
N GLU A 165 21.09 20.70 -4.65
CA GLU A 165 20.13 19.84 -5.37
C GLU A 165 18.70 20.39 -5.28
N TYR A 166 18.26 20.77 -4.07
CA TYR A 166 16.95 21.36 -3.84
C TYR A 166 16.79 22.69 -4.62
N GLU A 167 17.80 23.53 -4.67
CA GLU A 167 17.75 24.80 -5.39
C GLU A 167 17.49 24.61 -6.89
N LYS A 168 18.06 23.58 -7.49
CA LYS A 168 17.82 23.20 -8.90
C LYS A 168 16.46 22.54 -9.12
N SER A 169 15.86 21.98 -8.07
CA SER A 169 14.59 21.26 -8.16
C SER A 169 13.42 22.17 -8.55
N ILE A 170 12.32 21.58 -9.03
CA ILE A 170 11.08 22.31 -9.30
C ILE A 170 10.55 22.97 -8.03
N HIS A 171 10.67 22.33 -6.86
CA HIS A 171 10.24 22.85 -5.58
C HIS A 171 11.05 24.07 -5.15
N GLY A 172 12.37 23.99 -5.24
CA GLY A 172 13.27 25.11 -4.91
C GLY A 172 13.06 26.31 -5.84
N ARG A 173 12.98 26.08 -7.14
CA ARG A 173 12.67 27.12 -8.14
C ARG A 173 11.32 27.79 -7.88
N ALA A 174 10.29 27.01 -7.58
CA ALA A 174 8.96 27.52 -7.27
C ALA A 174 8.95 28.37 -6.00
N LEU A 175 9.64 27.94 -4.94
CA LEU A 175 9.75 28.70 -3.69
C LEU A 175 10.48 30.02 -3.90
N GLN A 176 11.59 30.02 -4.66
CA GLN A 176 12.33 31.25 -5.01
C GLN A 176 11.46 32.21 -5.83
N ALA A 177 10.65 31.70 -6.75
CA ALA A 177 9.68 32.49 -7.51
C ALA A 177 8.53 33.05 -6.65
N GLY A 178 8.46 32.70 -5.36
CA GLY A 178 7.47 33.23 -4.43
C GLY A 178 6.16 32.45 -4.38
N ILE A 179 6.12 31.23 -4.91
CA ILE A 179 4.97 30.34 -4.81
C ILE A 179 4.84 29.87 -3.35
N LYS A 180 3.78 30.31 -2.68
CA LYS A 180 3.56 30.05 -1.24
C LYS A 180 3.33 28.56 -0.92
N ASP A 181 2.74 27.80 -1.84
CA ASP A 181 2.43 26.38 -1.66
C ASP A 181 3.64 25.48 -1.99
N ALA A 182 4.76 26.04 -2.51
CA ALA A 182 5.98 25.27 -2.78
C ALA A 182 6.65 24.87 -1.46
N PRO A 183 7.02 23.57 -1.27
CA PRO A 183 7.59 23.10 -0.03
C PRO A 183 9.01 23.62 0.19
N SER A 184 9.37 23.93 1.43
CA SER A 184 10.75 24.15 1.91
C SER A 184 11.30 22.86 2.53
N CYS A 185 12.53 22.90 3.04
CA CYS A 185 13.14 21.72 3.68
C CYS A 185 12.28 21.15 4.83
N VAL A 186 11.70 22.04 5.66
CA VAL A 186 10.93 21.62 6.84
C VAL A 186 9.56 21.04 6.50
N ASP A 187 9.00 21.34 5.35
CA ASP A 187 7.73 20.76 4.92
C ASP A 187 7.86 19.23 4.66
N CYS A 188 9.07 18.78 4.32
CA CYS A 188 9.38 17.36 4.13
C CYS A 188 10.00 16.72 5.39
N HIS A 189 10.95 17.43 6.04
CA HIS A 189 11.74 16.88 7.12
C HIS A 189 11.19 17.12 8.53
N GLY A 190 10.15 17.95 8.67
CA GLY A 190 9.69 18.46 9.95
C GLY A 190 10.47 19.70 10.40
N GLU A 191 10.02 20.35 11.46
CA GLU A 191 10.62 21.60 11.95
C GLU A 191 11.59 21.35 13.10
N HIS A 192 11.12 20.80 14.22
CA HIS A 192 11.93 20.52 15.39
C HIS A 192 12.24 19.04 15.56
N ASP A 193 11.37 18.17 15.08
CA ASP A 193 11.46 16.71 15.13
C ASP A 193 12.11 16.11 13.88
N ILE A 194 13.14 16.75 13.34
CA ILE A 194 13.86 16.29 12.15
C ILE A 194 14.50 14.93 12.43
N GLU A 195 13.76 13.86 12.19
CA GLU A 195 14.22 12.49 12.43
C GLU A 195 15.09 11.95 11.28
N PRO A 196 16.06 11.07 11.56
CA PRO A 196 16.85 10.46 10.50
C PRO A 196 15.98 9.60 9.58
N PRO A 197 16.26 9.54 8.26
CA PRO A 197 15.46 8.76 7.30
C PRO A 197 15.34 7.27 7.65
N SER A 198 16.29 6.72 8.40
CA SER A 198 16.28 5.33 8.87
C SER A 198 15.25 5.05 9.96
N GLN A 199 14.73 6.08 10.62
CA GLN A 199 13.75 5.93 11.70
C GLN A 199 12.35 5.76 11.14
N LYS A 200 11.57 4.80 11.66
CA LYS A 200 10.21 4.49 11.15
C LYS A 200 9.23 5.67 11.22
N GLY A 201 9.38 6.55 12.22
CA GLY A 201 8.53 7.74 12.41
C GLY A 201 8.89 8.92 11.52
N SER A 202 10.08 8.92 10.91
CA SER A 202 10.56 10.03 10.09
C SER A 202 9.66 10.28 8.89
N THR A 203 9.26 11.53 8.70
CA THR A 203 8.43 11.97 7.56
C THR A 203 9.08 11.71 6.20
N VAL A 204 10.39 11.58 6.17
CA VAL A 204 11.18 11.25 4.99
C VAL A 204 11.70 9.81 4.98
N ASN A 205 11.14 8.93 5.84
CA ASN A 205 11.45 7.51 5.77
C ASN A 205 11.06 6.98 4.39
N PRO A 206 12.01 6.42 3.61
CA PRO A 206 11.75 6.03 2.23
C PRO A 206 10.77 4.87 2.10
N ARG A 207 10.48 4.16 3.16
CA ARG A 207 9.71 2.91 3.16
C ARG A 207 8.20 3.15 3.28
N GLN A 208 7.76 4.04 4.16
CA GLN A 208 6.35 4.21 4.47
C GLN A 208 5.90 5.68 4.46
N GLN A 209 6.69 6.58 5.04
CA GLN A 209 6.26 7.95 5.31
C GLN A 209 6.43 8.89 4.11
N VAL A 210 7.41 8.63 3.23
CA VAL A 210 7.68 9.50 2.06
C VAL A 210 6.46 9.62 1.13
N ILE A 211 5.66 8.55 1.02
CA ILE A 211 4.43 8.58 0.21
C ILE A 211 3.44 9.58 0.82
N ALA A 212 3.16 9.45 2.12
CA ALA A 212 2.28 10.35 2.85
C ALA A 212 2.77 11.81 2.80
N THR A 213 4.08 12.03 2.89
CA THR A 213 4.68 13.38 2.84
C THR A 213 4.48 14.03 1.47
N CYS A 214 4.72 13.30 0.38
CA CYS A 214 4.51 13.83 -0.97
C CYS A 214 3.03 14.10 -1.25
N THR A 215 2.16 13.20 -0.82
CA THR A 215 0.72 13.26 -1.13
C THR A 215 -0.04 14.30 -0.34
N LYS A 216 0.50 14.82 0.78
CA LYS A 216 -0.05 16.00 1.47
C LYS A 216 -0.38 17.16 0.51
N CYS A 217 0.49 17.36 -0.49
CA CYS A 217 0.29 18.38 -1.52
C CYS A 217 -0.20 17.78 -2.83
N HIS A 218 0.44 16.70 -3.33
CA HIS A 218 0.18 16.16 -4.67
C HIS A 218 -1.18 15.48 -4.85
N ASP A 219 -1.90 15.14 -3.76
CA ASP A 219 -3.30 14.71 -3.79
C ASP A 219 -4.27 15.78 -3.25
N ASN A 220 -3.76 16.96 -2.89
CA ASN A 220 -4.59 18.08 -2.49
C ASN A 220 -5.12 18.82 -3.74
N GLU A 221 -6.39 18.60 -4.07
CA GLU A 221 -7.03 19.19 -5.25
C GLU A 221 -6.97 20.71 -5.24
N GLN A 222 -7.12 21.35 -4.08
CA GLN A 222 -7.10 22.81 -3.97
C GLN A 222 -5.73 23.40 -4.31
N ILE A 223 -4.64 22.73 -3.91
CA ILE A 223 -3.29 23.15 -4.23
C ILE A 223 -2.96 22.82 -5.69
N MET A 224 -3.16 21.57 -6.11
CA MET A 224 -2.74 21.10 -7.43
C MET A 224 -3.49 21.79 -8.58
N TYR A 225 -4.79 22.06 -8.40
CA TYR A 225 -5.59 22.75 -9.41
C TYR A 225 -5.06 24.16 -9.75
N LYS A 226 -4.55 24.90 -8.75
CA LYS A 226 -3.96 26.24 -8.96
C LYS A 226 -2.78 26.22 -9.96
N TYR A 227 -2.08 25.09 -10.03
CA TYR A 227 -0.86 24.94 -10.83
C TYR A 227 -1.03 24.04 -12.04
N GLY A 228 -2.27 23.62 -12.35
CA GLY A 228 -2.57 22.74 -13.47
C GLY A 228 -1.98 21.34 -13.35
N ILE A 229 -1.73 20.87 -12.12
CA ILE A 229 -1.15 19.56 -11.84
C ILE A 229 -2.31 18.58 -11.55
N GLU A 230 -2.34 17.46 -12.28
CA GLU A 230 -3.34 16.42 -12.06
C GLU A 230 -3.15 15.73 -10.70
N THR A 231 -4.26 15.49 -10.00
CA THR A 231 -4.33 14.72 -8.74
C THR A 231 -4.54 13.22 -9.00
N GLY A 232 -4.60 12.41 -7.92
CA GLY A 232 -4.82 10.96 -8.04
C GLY A 232 -3.56 10.14 -8.27
N ARG A 233 -2.37 10.73 -8.12
CA ARG A 233 -1.09 10.05 -8.29
C ARG A 233 -0.85 9.01 -7.19
N GLN A 234 -1.33 9.27 -5.97
CA GLN A 234 -1.30 8.29 -4.88
C GLN A 234 -2.16 7.08 -5.22
N ALA A 235 -3.40 7.29 -5.65
CA ALA A 235 -4.30 6.19 -6.01
C ALA A 235 -3.71 5.33 -7.13
N SER A 236 -3.16 5.97 -8.18
CA SER A 236 -2.48 5.28 -9.27
C SER A 236 -1.23 4.50 -8.81
N TYR A 237 -0.43 5.08 -7.90
CA TYR A 237 0.70 4.37 -7.31
C TYR A 237 0.24 3.18 -6.46
N MET A 238 -0.78 3.35 -5.61
CA MET A 238 -1.30 2.28 -4.74
C MET A 238 -1.93 1.13 -5.53
N ASP A 239 -2.45 1.38 -6.73
CA ASP A 239 -2.93 0.33 -7.64
C ASP A 239 -1.80 -0.44 -8.34
N SER A 240 -0.57 0.09 -8.33
CA SER A 240 0.61 -0.59 -8.88
C SER A 240 1.15 -1.67 -7.94
N TYR A 241 1.95 -2.60 -8.48
CA TYR A 241 2.64 -3.59 -7.64
C TYR A 241 3.52 -2.94 -6.56
N HIS A 242 4.20 -1.82 -6.87
CA HIS A 242 5.02 -1.10 -5.89
C HIS A 242 4.17 -0.58 -4.74
N GLY A 243 3.01 0.03 -5.03
CA GLY A 243 2.09 0.51 -4.00
C GLY A 243 1.50 -0.62 -3.16
N LEU A 244 1.03 -1.70 -3.79
CA LEU A 244 0.49 -2.87 -3.09
C LEU A 244 1.53 -3.52 -2.18
N ALA A 245 2.77 -3.69 -2.66
CA ALA A 245 3.84 -4.27 -1.87
C ALA A 245 4.29 -3.33 -0.73
N SER A 246 4.30 -2.00 -0.96
CA SER A 246 4.56 -1.01 0.08
C SER A 246 3.49 -1.07 1.17
N ALA A 247 2.21 -1.13 0.81
CA ALA A 247 1.10 -1.27 1.76
C ALA A 247 1.17 -2.59 2.55
N ALA A 248 1.69 -3.66 1.93
CA ALA A 248 1.95 -4.94 2.59
C ALA A 248 3.21 -4.93 3.48
N GLY A 249 3.91 -3.79 3.61
CA GLY A 249 5.05 -3.61 4.51
C GLY A 249 6.41 -3.97 3.90
N SER A 250 6.55 -4.01 2.58
CA SER A 250 7.85 -4.21 1.93
C SER A 250 8.74 -2.99 2.04
N ASP A 251 9.96 -3.20 2.46
CA ASP A 251 10.98 -2.17 2.63
C ASP A 251 11.88 -1.97 1.38
N ILE A 252 11.76 -2.85 0.38
CA ILE A 252 12.63 -2.86 -0.81
C ILE A 252 11.95 -2.36 -2.07
N VAL A 253 10.65 -2.07 -2.02
CA VAL A 253 9.91 -1.57 -3.20
C VAL A 253 10.17 -0.10 -3.46
N ALA A 254 10.08 0.29 -4.74
CA ALA A 254 10.21 1.67 -5.12
C ALA A 254 9.06 2.53 -4.58
N THR A 255 9.39 3.68 -4.02
CA THR A 255 8.48 4.73 -3.57
C THR A 255 8.60 5.97 -4.47
N CYS A 256 7.88 7.04 -4.16
CA CYS A 256 7.95 8.30 -4.92
C CYS A 256 9.40 8.76 -5.09
N ALA A 257 10.16 8.82 -4.00
CA ALA A 257 11.56 9.29 -4.01
C ALA A 257 12.51 8.35 -4.77
N SER A 258 12.19 7.07 -4.91
CA SER A 258 13.02 6.13 -5.66
C SER A 258 13.07 6.42 -7.17
N CYS A 259 11.98 7.01 -7.70
CA CYS A 259 11.88 7.39 -9.11
C CYS A 259 12.14 8.89 -9.32
N HIS A 260 11.60 9.75 -8.44
CA HIS A 260 11.66 11.20 -8.58
C HIS A 260 12.86 11.86 -7.92
N GLU A 261 13.74 11.09 -7.30
CA GLU A 261 14.83 11.56 -6.43
C GLU A 261 14.29 12.26 -5.15
N ASN A 262 15.21 12.67 -4.26
CA ASN A 262 14.84 13.25 -2.97
C ASN A 262 14.87 14.78 -3.00
N HIS A 263 16.05 15.35 -3.33
CA HIS A 263 16.25 16.79 -3.33
C HIS A 263 16.21 17.37 -4.75
N LEU A 264 16.73 16.63 -5.75
CA LEU A 264 16.74 17.04 -7.15
C LEU A 264 15.46 16.58 -7.88
N VAL A 265 14.31 16.99 -7.40
CA VAL A 265 13.04 16.67 -8.05
C VAL A 265 12.84 17.55 -9.27
N LEU A 266 13.00 16.99 -10.48
CA LEU A 266 12.90 17.70 -11.74
C LEU A 266 11.62 17.31 -12.50
N PRO A 267 11.07 18.23 -13.34
CA PRO A 267 9.97 17.92 -14.24
C PRO A 267 10.34 16.82 -15.24
N GLN A 268 9.34 16.10 -15.75
CA GLN A 268 9.56 14.99 -16.68
C GLN A 268 10.23 15.40 -18.01
N ASP A 269 10.01 16.62 -18.47
CA ASP A 269 10.56 17.18 -19.69
C ASP A 269 12.00 17.68 -19.54
N ASP A 270 12.49 17.81 -18.31
CA ASP A 270 13.88 18.18 -18.04
C ASP A 270 14.82 17.02 -18.43
N PRO A 271 15.85 17.25 -19.28
CA PRO A 271 16.78 16.19 -19.71
C PRO A 271 17.55 15.53 -18.56
N GLU A 272 17.78 16.25 -17.44
CA GLU A 272 18.47 15.70 -16.26
C GLU A 272 17.53 14.95 -15.31
N SER A 273 16.23 15.00 -15.55
CA SER A 273 15.24 14.34 -14.69
C SER A 273 15.37 12.82 -14.73
N SER A 274 15.40 12.19 -13.58
CA SER A 274 15.40 10.72 -13.45
C SER A 274 14.16 10.06 -14.07
N ILE A 275 13.07 10.82 -14.21
CA ILE A 275 11.81 10.38 -14.83
C ILE A 275 11.66 10.87 -16.29
N ASN A 276 12.68 11.50 -16.87
CA ASN A 276 12.71 11.76 -18.31
C ASN A 276 12.70 10.44 -19.08
N HIS A 277 11.97 10.38 -20.19
CA HIS A 277 11.84 9.15 -20.98
C HIS A 277 13.19 8.52 -21.37
N ALA A 278 14.21 9.35 -21.63
CA ALA A 278 15.55 8.87 -21.95
C ALA A 278 16.25 8.22 -20.74
N ASN A 279 15.96 8.66 -19.53
CA ASN A 279 16.60 8.24 -18.29
C ASN A 279 15.82 7.14 -17.54
N LEU A 280 14.53 6.94 -17.87
CA LEU A 280 13.67 5.94 -17.22
C LEU A 280 14.26 4.51 -17.21
N PRO A 281 14.87 4.00 -18.30
CA PRO A 281 15.49 2.67 -18.27
C PRO A 281 16.56 2.55 -17.19
N GLN A 282 17.40 3.56 -17.01
CA GLN A 282 18.45 3.59 -15.99
C GLN A 282 17.87 3.72 -14.59
N THR A 283 16.80 4.53 -14.41
CA THR A 283 16.11 4.67 -13.14
C THR A 283 15.46 3.36 -12.72
N CYS A 284 14.80 2.66 -13.65
CA CYS A 284 14.24 1.33 -13.38
C CYS A 284 15.34 0.28 -13.13
N ALA A 285 16.47 0.35 -13.82
CA ALA A 285 17.59 -0.58 -13.71
C ALA A 285 18.27 -0.56 -12.32
N LYS A 286 18.06 0.49 -11.51
CA LYS A 286 18.51 0.51 -10.09
C LYS A 286 18.00 -0.72 -9.31
N CYS A 287 16.82 -1.24 -9.65
CA CYS A 287 16.21 -2.42 -9.04
C CYS A 287 15.97 -3.55 -10.05
N HIS A 288 15.61 -3.23 -11.30
CA HIS A 288 15.30 -4.19 -12.37
C HIS A 288 16.49 -4.31 -13.33
N LYS A 289 17.39 -5.23 -13.04
CA LYS A 289 18.72 -5.36 -13.73
C LYS A 289 18.66 -5.39 -15.26
N ASP A 290 17.54 -5.86 -15.84
CA ASP A 290 17.36 -5.99 -17.29
C ASP A 290 16.33 -5.01 -17.86
N ALA A 291 16.09 -3.87 -17.20
CA ALA A 291 15.13 -2.88 -17.65
C ALA A 291 15.55 -2.29 -19.01
N GLY A 292 14.89 -2.72 -20.09
CA GLY A 292 15.10 -2.24 -21.44
C GLY A 292 14.19 -1.06 -21.81
N PRO A 293 14.29 -0.55 -23.05
CA PRO A 293 13.47 0.58 -23.52
C PRO A 293 11.96 0.35 -23.37
N ASN A 294 11.47 -0.86 -23.61
CA ASN A 294 10.05 -1.20 -23.46
C ASN A 294 9.54 -1.12 -22.01
N PHE A 295 10.45 -1.21 -21.03
CA PHE A 295 10.12 -1.00 -19.62
C PHE A 295 9.69 0.46 -19.37
N ALA A 296 10.28 1.40 -20.10
CA ALA A 296 10.05 2.83 -19.98
C ALA A 296 8.90 3.37 -20.84
N VAL A 297 8.35 2.57 -21.78
CA VAL A 297 7.30 3.02 -22.72
C VAL A 297 5.94 3.23 -22.05
N GLY A 298 5.70 2.62 -20.89
CA GLY A 298 4.44 2.81 -20.15
C GLY A 298 4.54 3.85 -19.05
N ARG A 299 3.47 4.62 -18.82
CA ARG A 299 3.39 5.50 -17.65
C ARG A 299 3.27 4.68 -16.37
N VAL A 300 4.00 5.10 -15.33
CA VAL A 300 3.89 4.50 -14.00
C VAL A 300 2.60 4.96 -13.32
N HIS A 301 2.28 6.25 -13.43
CA HIS A 301 1.01 6.80 -13.01
C HIS A 301 0.02 6.76 -14.18
N ILE A 302 -0.98 5.90 -14.07
CA ILE A 302 -2.04 5.78 -15.07
C ILE A 302 -3.17 6.71 -14.64
N MET A 303 -3.28 7.85 -15.32
CA MET A 303 -4.30 8.85 -15.04
C MET A 303 -5.57 8.61 -15.84
N PRO A 304 -6.76 9.08 -15.39
CA PRO A 304 -8.03 8.89 -16.12
C PRO A 304 -8.00 9.43 -17.56
N THR A 305 -7.19 10.45 -17.82
CA THR A 305 -7.02 11.10 -19.13
C THR A 305 -6.09 10.36 -20.08
N ASP A 306 -5.32 9.38 -19.60
CA ASP A 306 -4.33 8.68 -20.41
C ASP A 306 -4.96 7.80 -21.48
N PRO A 307 -4.38 7.74 -22.70
CA PRO A 307 -4.89 6.86 -23.77
C PRO A 307 -4.95 5.38 -23.37
N GLY A 308 -4.02 4.90 -22.54
CA GLY A 308 -4.01 3.55 -21.99
C GLY A 308 -5.20 3.25 -21.06
N GLN A 309 -5.75 4.26 -20.38
CA GLN A 309 -6.92 4.11 -19.51
C GLN A 309 -8.15 3.64 -20.28
N LYS A 310 -8.32 4.04 -21.53
CA LYS A 310 -9.45 3.57 -22.36
C LYS A 310 -9.42 2.05 -22.53
N ALA A 311 -8.25 1.48 -22.81
CA ALA A 311 -8.11 0.02 -22.93
C ALA A 311 -8.39 -0.68 -21.60
N LEU A 312 -7.79 -0.20 -20.49
CA LEU A 312 -8.04 -0.73 -19.14
C LEU A 312 -9.51 -0.57 -18.73
N GLY A 313 -10.13 0.57 -19.03
CA GLY A 313 -11.56 0.83 -18.80
C GLY A 313 -12.47 -0.12 -19.56
N ILE A 314 -12.16 -0.40 -20.82
CA ILE A 314 -12.90 -1.37 -21.64
C ILE A 314 -12.78 -2.78 -21.04
N VAL A 315 -11.58 -3.22 -20.71
CA VAL A 315 -11.37 -4.54 -20.08
C VAL A 315 -12.11 -4.64 -18.75
N ARG A 316 -12.02 -3.62 -17.90
CA ARG A 316 -12.78 -3.55 -16.64
C ARG A 316 -14.29 -3.65 -16.87
N LEU A 317 -14.83 -2.88 -17.82
CA LEU A 317 -16.25 -2.91 -18.15
C LEU A 317 -16.69 -4.28 -18.66
N ILE A 318 -15.90 -4.91 -19.55
CA ILE A 318 -16.17 -6.26 -20.06
C ILE A 318 -16.24 -7.25 -18.89
N TYR A 319 -15.28 -7.23 -17.99
CA TYR A 319 -15.29 -8.14 -16.84
C TYR A 319 -16.42 -7.87 -15.85
N ILE A 320 -16.76 -6.61 -15.58
CA ILE A 320 -17.92 -6.28 -14.72
C ILE A 320 -19.20 -6.84 -15.34
N ILE A 321 -19.41 -6.64 -16.64
CA ILE A 321 -20.58 -7.19 -17.34
C ILE A 321 -20.53 -8.72 -17.32
N LEU A 322 -19.38 -9.32 -17.65
CA LEU A 322 -19.20 -10.77 -17.67
C LEU A 322 -19.49 -11.38 -16.30
N ILE A 323 -18.88 -10.88 -15.24
CA ILE A 323 -19.10 -11.34 -13.86
C ILE A 323 -20.59 -11.16 -13.47
N SER A 324 -21.16 -10.00 -13.72
CA SER A 324 -22.56 -9.73 -13.39
C SER A 324 -23.52 -10.68 -14.13
N CYS A 325 -23.31 -10.93 -15.42
CA CYS A 325 -24.14 -11.84 -16.19
C CYS A 325 -23.96 -13.29 -15.76
N ILE A 326 -22.71 -13.76 -15.61
CA ILE A 326 -22.42 -15.15 -15.24
C ILE A 326 -22.90 -15.41 -13.82
N ILE A 327 -22.45 -14.63 -12.84
CA ILE A 327 -22.80 -14.84 -11.42
C ILE A 327 -24.28 -14.58 -11.18
N GLY A 328 -24.84 -13.54 -11.77
CA GLY A 328 -26.29 -13.26 -11.72
C GLY A 328 -27.12 -14.40 -12.32
N GLY A 329 -26.73 -14.94 -13.46
CA GLY A 329 -27.35 -16.10 -14.08
C GLY A 329 -27.24 -17.37 -13.20
N MET A 330 -26.06 -17.60 -12.58
CA MET A 330 -25.85 -18.70 -11.66
C MET A 330 -26.74 -18.59 -10.41
N VAL A 331 -26.78 -17.42 -9.78
CA VAL A 331 -27.63 -17.15 -8.61
C VAL A 331 -29.11 -17.40 -8.97
N PHE A 332 -29.57 -16.85 -10.09
CA PHE A 332 -30.94 -17.05 -10.58
C PHE A 332 -31.26 -18.54 -10.78
N HIS A 333 -30.40 -19.25 -11.53
CA HIS A 333 -30.57 -20.69 -11.78
C HIS A 333 -30.60 -21.51 -10.45
N ASN A 334 -29.65 -21.25 -9.54
CA ASN A 334 -29.57 -21.95 -8.27
C ASN A 334 -30.78 -21.67 -7.37
N THR A 335 -31.28 -20.42 -7.37
CA THR A 335 -32.50 -20.08 -6.62
C THR A 335 -33.70 -20.85 -7.14
N LEU A 336 -33.89 -20.90 -8.47
CA LEU A 336 -34.96 -21.69 -9.08
C LEU A 336 -34.84 -23.18 -8.73
N SER A 337 -33.62 -23.73 -8.84
CA SER A 337 -33.34 -25.13 -8.49
C SER A 337 -33.65 -25.42 -7.02
N MET A 338 -33.17 -24.58 -6.11
CA MET A 338 -33.40 -24.71 -4.67
C MET A 338 -34.88 -24.70 -4.33
N VAL A 339 -35.62 -23.71 -4.83
CA VAL A 339 -37.06 -23.60 -4.59
C VAL A 339 -37.80 -24.85 -5.11
N ARG A 340 -37.54 -25.24 -6.35
CA ARG A 340 -38.21 -26.40 -6.98
C ARG A 340 -37.93 -27.71 -6.23
N LYS A 341 -36.64 -27.98 -5.92
CA LYS A 341 -36.22 -29.21 -5.23
C LYS A 341 -36.70 -29.25 -3.79
N SER A 342 -36.67 -28.13 -3.06
CA SER A 342 -37.20 -28.05 -1.69
C SER A 342 -38.68 -28.32 -1.66
N MET A 343 -39.46 -27.79 -2.63
CA MET A 343 -40.87 -28.08 -2.74
C MET A 343 -41.15 -29.57 -3.06
N THR A 344 -40.34 -30.17 -3.94
CA THR A 344 -40.46 -31.59 -4.30
C THR A 344 -40.14 -32.48 -3.10
N LYS A 345 -39.03 -32.23 -2.39
CA LYS A 345 -38.60 -33.01 -1.23
C LYS A 345 -39.60 -32.99 -0.07
N PHE A 346 -40.32 -31.87 0.12
CA PHE A 346 -41.36 -31.74 1.12
C PHE A 346 -42.49 -32.80 0.96
N TRP A 347 -42.69 -33.30 -0.28
CA TRP A 347 -43.76 -34.22 -0.62
C TRP A 347 -43.32 -35.69 -0.82
N THR A 348 -42.00 -35.99 -0.67
CA THR A 348 -41.45 -37.35 -0.91
C THR A 348 -40.66 -37.87 0.30
N GLU A 349 -40.97 -39.11 0.76
CA GLU A 349 -40.22 -39.79 1.82
C GLU A 349 -39.04 -40.62 1.21
N LEU A 350 -37.93 -40.72 1.97
CA LEU A 350 -36.65 -41.34 1.54
C LEU A 350 -36.61 -42.83 1.87
N GLY A 351 -36.12 -43.66 0.92
CA GLY A 351 -35.91 -45.10 1.06
C GLY A 351 -34.46 -45.52 1.25
N ASP A 352 -34.19 -46.83 1.47
CA ASP A 352 -32.89 -47.38 1.89
C ASP A 352 -31.90 -47.61 0.71
N THR A 353 -30.57 -47.48 0.96
CA THR A 353 -29.60 -47.19 -0.06
C THR A 353 -28.31 -48.02 -0.04
N GLY A 354 -27.90 -48.58 -1.21
CA GLY A 354 -26.54 -49.08 -1.50
C GLY A 354 -25.61 -47.96 -2.04
N THR A 355 -24.35 -48.26 -2.35
CA THR A 355 -23.40 -47.29 -2.93
C THR A 355 -22.78 -47.77 -4.22
N TYR A 356 -22.59 -46.84 -5.19
CA TYR A 356 -21.92 -47.07 -6.47
C TYR A 356 -20.61 -46.25 -6.55
N ARG A 357 -19.53 -46.87 -7.10
CA ARG A 357 -18.24 -46.15 -7.26
C ARG A 357 -18.22 -45.37 -8.56
N ARG A 358 -18.27 -44.06 -8.46
CA ARG A 358 -18.31 -43.14 -9.61
C ARG A 358 -16.92 -42.65 -10.02
N PHE A 359 -16.07 -42.31 -9.02
CA PHE A 359 -14.75 -41.73 -9.27
C PHE A 359 -13.63 -42.70 -8.85
N THR A 360 -12.55 -42.71 -9.64
CA THR A 360 -11.33 -43.43 -9.30
C THR A 360 -10.56 -42.71 -8.20
N THR A 361 -9.71 -43.42 -7.46
CA THR A 361 -8.85 -42.81 -6.42
C THR A 361 -7.95 -41.71 -6.99
N GLY A 362 -7.46 -41.86 -8.23
CA GLY A 362 -6.67 -40.81 -8.88
C GLY A 362 -7.46 -39.54 -9.14
N MET A 363 -8.75 -39.65 -9.51
CA MET A 363 -9.62 -38.47 -9.69
C MET A 363 -9.88 -37.76 -8.36
N THR A 364 -10.16 -38.50 -7.27
CA THR A 364 -10.41 -37.89 -5.94
C THR A 364 -9.16 -37.21 -5.38
N ILE A 365 -7.98 -37.83 -5.49
CA ILE A 365 -6.71 -37.21 -5.08
C ILE A 365 -6.41 -35.97 -5.93
N GLY A 366 -6.57 -36.08 -7.25
CA GLY A 366 -6.36 -34.93 -8.16
C GLY A 366 -7.27 -33.75 -7.82
N HIS A 367 -8.55 -34.01 -7.51
CA HIS A 367 -9.50 -32.97 -7.07
C HIS A 367 -9.11 -32.37 -5.72
N LEU A 368 -8.68 -33.17 -4.74
CA LEU A 368 -8.22 -32.68 -3.45
C LEU A 368 -7.01 -31.75 -3.59
N VAL A 369 -6.01 -32.16 -4.37
CA VAL A 369 -4.80 -31.34 -4.62
C VAL A 369 -5.19 -30.05 -5.35
N LEU A 370 -6.09 -30.12 -6.34
CA LEU A 370 -6.63 -28.94 -7.03
C LEU A 370 -7.31 -27.97 -6.05
N THR A 371 -8.16 -28.49 -5.16
CA THR A 371 -8.88 -27.70 -4.16
C THR A 371 -7.91 -26.95 -3.23
N ILE A 372 -6.93 -27.66 -2.66
CA ILE A 372 -5.92 -27.07 -1.77
C ILE A 372 -5.12 -26.00 -2.52
N THR A 373 -4.71 -26.30 -3.74
CA THR A 373 -3.94 -25.39 -4.59
C THR A 373 -4.73 -24.13 -4.94
N PHE A 374 -6.00 -24.30 -5.32
CA PHE A 374 -6.90 -23.18 -5.64
C PHE A 374 -7.10 -22.25 -4.43
N ILE A 375 -7.40 -22.79 -3.26
CA ILE A 375 -7.56 -21.99 -2.02
C ILE A 375 -6.26 -21.26 -1.70
N THR A 376 -5.12 -21.91 -1.82
CA THR A 376 -3.80 -21.31 -1.57
C THR A 376 -3.53 -20.14 -2.53
N LEU A 377 -3.82 -20.31 -3.83
CA LEU A 377 -3.67 -19.26 -4.84
C LEU A 377 -4.61 -18.09 -4.59
N ALA A 378 -5.87 -18.34 -4.28
CA ALA A 378 -6.85 -17.30 -3.97
C ALA A 378 -6.42 -16.48 -2.74
N LEU A 379 -6.12 -17.15 -1.61
CA LEU A 379 -5.71 -16.47 -0.38
C LEU A 379 -4.41 -15.67 -0.59
N SER A 380 -3.38 -16.29 -1.17
CA SER A 380 -2.10 -15.60 -1.39
C SER A 380 -2.17 -14.49 -2.44
N GLY A 381 -3.05 -14.61 -3.44
CA GLY A 381 -3.29 -13.58 -4.45
C GLY A 381 -4.03 -12.37 -3.87
N PHE A 382 -5.16 -12.61 -3.22
CA PHE A 382 -5.95 -11.53 -2.61
C PHE A 382 -5.24 -10.85 -1.43
N ALA A 383 -4.38 -11.55 -0.69
CA ALA A 383 -3.57 -10.93 0.36
C ALA A 383 -2.63 -9.83 -0.17
N LEU A 384 -2.18 -9.91 -1.44
CA LEU A 384 -1.44 -8.82 -2.07
C LEU A 384 -2.34 -7.61 -2.36
N ARG A 385 -3.55 -7.86 -2.85
CA ARG A 385 -4.47 -6.78 -3.26
C ARG A 385 -5.15 -6.10 -2.07
N TYR A 386 -5.38 -6.85 -0.99
CA TYR A 386 -6.07 -6.40 0.22
C TYR A 386 -5.21 -6.61 1.47
N PRO A 387 -4.00 -6.02 1.54
CA PRO A 387 -3.05 -6.26 2.62
C PRO A 387 -3.52 -5.76 3.99
N GLU A 388 -4.45 -4.79 4.01
CA GLU A 388 -5.03 -4.20 5.23
C GLU A 388 -6.04 -5.12 5.94
N THR A 389 -6.49 -6.19 5.28
CA THR A 389 -7.50 -7.08 5.87
C THR A 389 -6.90 -7.92 6.99
N TRP A 390 -7.71 -8.18 8.05
CA TRP A 390 -7.25 -8.92 9.23
C TRP A 390 -6.67 -10.31 8.89
N TRP A 391 -7.25 -11.02 7.92
CA TRP A 391 -6.80 -12.35 7.51
C TRP A 391 -5.50 -12.30 6.71
N ALA A 392 -5.29 -11.26 5.88
CA ALA A 392 -4.04 -11.06 5.14
C ALA A 392 -2.89 -10.72 6.11
N GLN A 393 -3.16 -9.88 7.09
CA GLN A 393 -2.22 -9.55 8.17
C GLN A 393 -1.88 -10.78 9.04
N LEU A 394 -2.87 -11.65 9.31
CA LEU A 394 -2.63 -12.88 10.07
C LEU A 394 -1.72 -13.86 9.32
N LEU A 395 -1.90 -14.00 8.00
CA LEU A 395 -1.17 -14.98 7.18
C LEU A 395 0.20 -14.47 6.69
N PHE A 396 0.30 -13.16 6.37
CA PHE A 396 1.43 -12.61 5.63
C PHE A 396 1.82 -11.21 6.14
N HIS A 397 2.13 -11.11 7.43
CA HIS A 397 2.52 -9.82 8.02
C HIS A 397 3.98 -9.45 7.74
N GLY A 398 4.22 -8.17 7.39
CA GLY A 398 5.55 -7.59 7.24
C GLY A 398 6.32 -8.09 6.01
N GLU A 399 7.59 -7.72 5.92
CA GLU A 399 8.44 -8.01 4.75
C GLU A 399 8.66 -9.51 4.51
N THR A 400 8.94 -10.25 5.58
CA THR A 400 9.11 -11.71 5.52
C THR A 400 7.82 -12.41 5.10
N GLY A 401 6.67 -11.93 5.58
CA GLY A 401 5.36 -12.45 5.20
C GLY A 401 5.05 -12.19 3.74
N LEU A 402 5.36 -11.00 3.23
CA LEU A 402 5.18 -10.67 1.81
C LEU A 402 6.05 -11.54 0.90
N ALA A 403 7.33 -11.75 1.27
CA ALA A 403 8.24 -12.64 0.54
C ALA A 403 7.73 -14.09 0.54
N ALA A 404 7.33 -14.60 1.72
CA ALA A 404 6.75 -15.93 1.88
C ALA A 404 5.47 -16.09 1.04
N ARG A 405 4.57 -15.09 1.05
CA ARG A 405 3.38 -15.05 0.20
C ARG A 405 3.72 -15.27 -1.28
N GLY A 406 4.74 -14.54 -1.76
CA GLY A 406 5.18 -14.64 -3.16
C GLY A 406 5.70 -16.04 -3.51
N ILE A 407 6.46 -16.67 -2.61
CA ILE A 407 6.96 -18.05 -2.78
C ILE A 407 5.79 -19.04 -2.79
N VAL A 408 4.90 -18.94 -1.80
CA VAL A 408 3.71 -19.82 -1.67
C VAL A 408 2.82 -19.72 -2.91
N HIS A 409 2.55 -18.50 -3.39
CA HIS A 409 1.74 -18.28 -4.60
C HIS A 409 2.36 -18.94 -5.83
N ARG A 410 3.66 -18.75 -6.06
CA ARG A 410 4.39 -19.33 -7.20
C ARG A 410 4.48 -20.85 -7.10
N ALA A 411 4.74 -21.39 -5.91
CA ALA A 411 4.77 -22.84 -5.69
C ALA A 411 3.40 -23.47 -6.01
N ALA A 412 2.32 -22.87 -5.52
CA ALA A 412 0.96 -23.31 -5.82
C ALA A 412 0.65 -23.19 -7.33
N ALA A 413 1.10 -22.12 -8.00
CA ALA A 413 0.93 -21.97 -9.45
C ALA A 413 1.64 -23.07 -10.26
N VAL A 414 2.83 -23.49 -9.83
CA VAL A 414 3.55 -24.62 -10.44
C VAL A 414 2.77 -25.92 -10.24
N VAL A 415 2.24 -26.17 -9.04
CA VAL A 415 1.42 -27.35 -8.74
C VAL A 415 0.15 -27.35 -9.59
N LEU A 416 -0.56 -26.20 -9.70
CA LEU A 416 -1.75 -26.08 -10.56
C LEU A 416 -1.41 -26.39 -12.02
N THR A 417 -0.31 -25.85 -12.52
CA THR A 417 0.17 -26.11 -13.89
C THR A 417 0.45 -27.62 -14.08
N GLY A 418 1.11 -28.23 -13.12
CA GLY A 418 1.37 -29.68 -13.13
C GLY A 418 0.09 -30.52 -13.19
N ILE A 419 -0.91 -30.19 -12.36
CA ILE A 419 -2.22 -30.85 -12.36
C ILE A 419 -2.91 -30.66 -13.72
N ALA A 420 -2.92 -29.47 -14.28
CA ALA A 420 -3.51 -29.19 -15.59
C ALA A 420 -2.84 -30.01 -16.70
N VAL A 421 -1.51 -30.06 -16.70
CA VAL A 421 -0.75 -30.88 -17.68
C VAL A 421 -1.05 -32.38 -17.53
N VAL A 422 -1.01 -32.91 -16.30
CA VAL A 422 -1.29 -34.32 -16.02
C VAL A 422 -2.71 -34.67 -16.44
N ASN A 423 -3.69 -33.84 -16.08
CA ASN A 423 -5.09 -34.04 -16.48
C ASN A 423 -5.26 -33.95 -18.01
N GLY A 424 -4.65 -32.97 -18.66
CA GLY A 424 -4.67 -32.84 -20.12
C GLY A 424 -4.04 -34.07 -20.81
N CYS A 425 -2.89 -34.53 -20.31
CA CYS A 425 -2.26 -35.76 -20.83
C CYS A 425 -3.14 -37.00 -20.61
N PHE A 426 -3.77 -37.13 -19.44
CA PHE A 426 -4.71 -38.22 -19.19
C PHE A 426 -5.85 -38.19 -20.20
N LEU A 427 -6.51 -37.07 -20.40
CA LEU A 427 -7.64 -36.93 -21.32
C LEU A 427 -7.27 -37.21 -22.78
N LEU A 428 -6.12 -36.74 -23.23
CA LEU A 428 -5.72 -36.83 -24.64
C LEU A 428 -5.07 -38.18 -25.00
N PHE A 429 -4.25 -38.74 -24.10
CA PHE A 429 -3.37 -39.86 -24.43
C PHE A 429 -3.81 -41.20 -23.87
N THR A 430 -4.75 -41.24 -22.90
CA THR A 430 -5.25 -42.53 -22.38
C THR A 430 -6.59 -42.94 -22.99
N ARG A 431 -6.85 -44.22 -23.08
CA ARG A 431 -8.16 -44.73 -23.58
C ARG A 431 -9.31 -44.33 -22.64
N SER A 432 -9.10 -44.42 -21.34
CA SER A 432 -10.10 -44.01 -20.34
C SER A 432 -10.33 -42.49 -20.38
N GLY A 433 -9.26 -41.68 -20.46
CA GLY A 433 -9.36 -40.25 -20.54
C GLY A 433 -10.10 -39.75 -21.79
N ARG A 434 -9.86 -40.37 -22.96
CA ARG A 434 -10.62 -40.05 -24.19
C ARG A 434 -12.11 -40.34 -24.07
N LYS A 435 -12.49 -41.42 -23.35
CA LYS A 435 -13.90 -41.70 -23.08
C LYS A 435 -14.51 -40.63 -22.17
N GLU A 436 -13.78 -40.26 -21.11
CA GLU A 436 -14.22 -39.15 -20.21
C GLU A 436 -14.35 -37.83 -20.98
N LEU A 437 -13.36 -37.50 -21.81
CA LEU A 437 -13.41 -36.28 -22.65
C LEU A 437 -14.63 -36.28 -23.57
N ALA A 438 -14.96 -37.44 -24.17
CA ALA A 438 -16.15 -37.56 -25.03
C ALA A 438 -17.47 -37.36 -24.27
N CYS A 439 -17.51 -37.73 -22.97
CA CYS A 439 -18.65 -37.46 -22.08
C CYS A 439 -18.72 -35.99 -21.64
N LEU A 440 -17.57 -35.36 -21.49
CA LEU A 440 -17.45 -33.95 -21.06
C LEU A 440 -17.66 -32.93 -22.20
N MET A 441 -17.57 -33.37 -23.47
CA MET A 441 -17.78 -32.46 -24.60
C MET A 441 -19.17 -31.88 -24.60
N MET A 442 -19.25 -30.52 -24.74
CA MET A 442 -20.50 -29.79 -24.89
C MET A 442 -21.17 -30.14 -26.22
N ARG A 443 -22.45 -30.45 -26.18
CA ARG A 443 -23.28 -30.79 -27.35
C ARG A 443 -24.49 -29.85 -27.43
N PHE A 444 -25.09 -29.69 -28.60
CA PHE A 444 -26.33 -28.92 -28.73
C PHE A 444 -27.47 -29.44 -27.83
N GLY A 445 -27.44 -30.75 -27.51
CA GLY A 445 -28.35 -31.35 -26.54
C GLY A 445 -28.27 -30.71 -25.16
N ASP A 446 -27.05 -30.40 -24.70
CA ASP A 446 -26.84 -29.80 -23.38
C ASP A 446 -27.52 -28.41 -23.25
N LEU A 447 -27.47 -27.60 -24.33
CA LEU A 447 -28.20 -26.32 -24.36
C LEU A 447 -29.72 -26.50 -24.29
N LYS A 448 -30.24 -27.50 -25.03
CA LYS A 448 -31.66 -27.84 -24.99
C LYS A 448 -32.08 -28.33 -23.59
N ASP A 449 -31.23 -29.10 -22.94
CA ASP A 449 -31.48 -29.61 -21.58
C ASP A 449 -31.39 -28.50 -20.54
N ALA A 450 -30.51 -27.52 -20.71
CA ALA A 450 -30.48 -26.32 -19.87
C ALA A 450 -31.81 -25.56 -19.94
N PHE A 451 -32.34 -25.29 -21.16
CA PHE A 451 -33.65 -24.62 -21.30
C PHE A 451 -34.80 -25.47 -20.75
N ARG A 452 -34.77 -26.79 -20.94
CA ARG A 452 -35.77 -27.71 -20.39
C ARG A 452 -35.74 -27.75 -18.87
N ASN A 453 -34.54 -27.71 -18.28
CA ASN A 453 -34.37 -27.71 -16.85
C ASN A 453 -34.88 -26.39 -16.23
N VAL A 454 -34.56 -25.25 -16.85
CA VAL A 454 -35.13 -23.96 -16.43
C VAL A 454 -36.67 -23.99 -16.51
N ALA A 455 -37.24 -24.51 -17.63
CA ALA A 455 -38.69 -24.65 -17.78
C ALA A 455 -39.31 -25.55 -16.69
N TYR A 456 -38.60 -26.61 -16.29
CA TYR A 456 -38.99 -27.45 -15.15
C TYR A 456 -38.94 -26.67 -13.81
N MET A 457 -37.86 -25.93 -13.56
CA MET A 457 -37.68 -25.17 -12.33
C MET A 457 -38.76 -24.11 -12.12
N ILE A 458 -39.22 -23.46 -13.19
CA ILE A 458 -40.31 -22.46 -13.14
C ILE A 458 -41.71 -23.09 -13.27
N GLY A 459 -41.82 -24.43 -13.29
CA GLY A 459 -43.09 -25.15 -13.31
C GLY A 459 -43.79 -25.27 -14.67
N LEU A 460 -43.14 -24.87 -15.77
CA LEU A 460 -43.66 -25.04 -17.13
C LEU A 460 -43.56 -26.48 -17.63
N ARG A 461 -42.79 -27.33 -16.98
CA ARG A 461 -42.68 -28.77 -17.24
C ARG A 461 -42.83 -29.53 -15.94
N GLN A 462 -43.42 -30.74 -16.04
CA GLN A 462 -43.65 -31.60 -14.86
C GLN A 462 -42.41 -32.47 -14.53
N GLU A 463 -41.60 -32.81 -15.54
CA GLU A 463 -40.44 -33.68 -15.38
C GLU A 463 -39.15 -32.96 -15.76
N PRO A 464 -38.04 -33.15 -14.98
CA PRO A 464 -36.71 -32.67 -15.34
C PRO A 464 -36.17 -33.41 -16.56
N PRO A 465 -35.16 -32.83 -17.27
CA PRO A 465 -34.45 -33.56 -18.30
C PRO A 465 -33.62 -34.70 -17.67
N LYS A 466 -33.54 -35.85 -18.36
CA LYS A 466 -32.69 -36.98 -17.94
C LYS A 466 -31.24 -36.72 -18.34
N PHE A 467 -30.33 -36.83 -17.39
CA PHE A 467 -28.90 -36.61 -17.60
C PHE A 467 -28.15 -37.94 -17.73
N ASP A 468 -27.06 -37.95 -18.52
CA ASP A 468 -26.08 -39.00 -18.62
C ASP A 468 -24.99 -38.82 -17.54
N ARG A 469 -23.81 -39.36 -17.72
CA ARG A 469 -22.67 -39.32 -16.81
C ARG A 469 -22.36 -37.90 -16.29
N TYR A 470 -22.47 -36.91 -17.16
CA TYR A 470 -22.34 -35.47 -16.82
C TYR A 470 -23.54 -34.67 -17.36
N SER A 471 -24.11 -33.89 -16.47
CA SER A 471 -25.13 -32.89 -16.83
C SER A 471 -24.51 -31.69 -17.53
N TYR A 472 -25.34 -30.84 -18.14
CA TYR A 472 -24.88 -29.59 -18.73
C TYR A 472 -24.21 -28.67 -17.64
N ILE A 473 -24.63 -28.76 -16.39
CA ILE A 473 -24.11 -28.02 -15.22
C ILE A 473 -22.65 -28.39 -15.01
N GLU A 474 -22.35 -29.70 -14.85
CA GLU A 474 -21.01 -30.22 -14.62
C GLU A 474 -20.08 -29.98 -15.82
N LYS A 475 -20.61 -30.07 -17.05
CA LYS A 475 -19.83 -29.75 -18.26
C LYS A 475 -19.46 -28.31 -18.36
N PHE A 476 -20.41 -27.38 -18.08
CA PHE A 476 -20.17 -25.94 -18.09
C PHE A 476 -19.10 -25.56 -17.06
N GLU A 477 -19.22 -26.08 -15.83
CA GLU A 477 -18.25 -25.87 -14.77
C GLU A 477 -16.85 -26.40 -15.14
N TYR A 478 -16.79 -27.60 -15.68
CA TYR A 478 -15.53 -28.22 -16.09
C TYR A 478 -14.79 -27.42 -17.17
N TRP A 479 -15.49 -26.97 -18.20
CA TRP A 479 -14.89 -26.17 -19.27
C TRP A 479 -14.58 -24.75 -18.84
N GLY A 480 -15.37 -24.15 -17.94
CA GLY A 480 -15.07 -22.89 -17.31
C GLY A 480 -13.79 -22.95 -16.48
N MET A 481 -13.63 -24.01 -15.69
CA MET A 481 -12.40 -24.30 -14.94
C MET A 481 -11.18 -24.45 -15.86
N TRP A 482 -11.30 -25.19 -16.97
CA TRP A 482 -10.19 -25.34 -17.92
C TRP A 482 -9.80 -24.03 -18.57
N TRP A 483 -10.77 -23.24 -19.03
CA TRP A 483 -10.54 -21.94 -19.62
C TRP A 483 -9.85 -20.99 -18.62
N GLY A 484 -10.44 -20.85 -17.44
CA GLY A 484 -9.87 -20.00 -16.38
C GLY A 484 -8.47 -20.44 -15.97
N THR A 485 -8.23 -21.74 -15.82
CA THR A 485 -6.91 -22.28 -15.47
C THR A 485 -5.86 -21.93 -16.52
N LEU A 486 -6.14 -22.10 -17.81
CA LEU A 486 -5.20 -21.76 -18.89
C LEU A 486 -4.91 -20.25 -18.91
N LEU A 487 -5.94 -19.44 -18.73
CA LEU A 487 -5.82 -17.99 -18.69
C LEU A 487 -4.99 -17.53 -17.47
N MET A 488 -5.25 -18.11 -16.29
CA MET A 488 -4.51 -17.81 -15.05
C MET A 488 -3.04 -18.26 -15.15
N ILE A 489 -2.76 -19.41 -15.77
CA ILE A 489 -1.38 -19.87 -16.04
C ILE A 489 -0.68 -18.86 -16.96
N PHE A 490 -1.27 -18.51 -18.09
CA PHE A 490 -0.68 -17.58 -19.04
C PHE A 490 -0.40 -16.21 -18.39
N THR A 491 -1.41 -15.62 -17.76
CA THR A 491 -1.30 -14.30 -17.13
C THR A 491 -0.34 -14.31 -15.94
N GLY A 492 -0.38 -15.35 -15.11
CA GLY A 492 0.51 -15.53 -13.97
C GLY A 492 1.99 -15.67 -14.37
N PHE A 493 2.29 -16.50 -15.37
CA PHE A 493 3.66 -16.63 -15.88
C PHE A 493 4.15 -15.36 -16.57
N SER A 494 3.27 -14.63 -17.27
CA SER A 494 3.62 -13.34 -17.87
C SER A 494 4.08 -12.34 -16.80
N MET A 495 3.41 -12.29 -15.67
CA MET A 495 3.79 -11.44 -14.53
C MET A 495 5.00 -11.98 -13.76
N TRP A 496 5.22 -13.29 -13.72
CA TRP A 496 6.39 -13.88 -13.06
C TRP A 496 7.67 -13.61 -13.86
N PHE A 497 7.60 -13.74 -15.18
CA PHE A 497 8.74 -13.54 -16.08
C PHE A 497 8.66 -12.18 -16.79
N VAL A 498 8.34 -11.14 -16.03
CA VAL A 498 8.09 -9.78 -16.53
C VAL A 498 9.19 -9.26 -17.47
N ASN A 499 10.45 -9.51 -17.16
CA ASN A 499 11.59 -9.06 -17.98
C ASN A 499 11.63 -9.73 -19.36
N ILE A 500 11.17 -11.00 -19.46
CA ILE A 500 11.10 -11.70 -20.74
C ILE A 500 9.96 -11.12 -21.58
N PHE A 501 8.78 -10.92 -20.98
CA PHE A 501 7.63 -10.41 -21.70
C PHE A 501 7.82 -8.96 -22.16
N LEU A 502 8.47 -8.11 -21.36
CA LEU A 502 8.76 -6.72 -21.72
C LEU A 502 9.81 -6.57 -22.85
N LYS A 503 10.53 -7.62 -23.20
CA LYS A 503 11.36 -7.60 -24.43
C LYS A 503 10.50 -7.56 -25.71
N TYR A 504 9.27 -8.08 -25.64
CA TYR A 504 8.41 -8.25 -26.80
C TYR A 504 7.11 -7.43 -26.72
N LEU A 505 6.66 -7.11 -25.51
CA LEU A 505 5.38 -6.42 -25.27
C LEU A 505 5.60 -5.10 -24.54
N PRO A 506 4.82 -4.05 -24.88
CA PRO A 506 4.85 -2.80 -24.14
C PRO A 506 4.24 -2.99 -22.74
N LYS A 507 4.64 -2.12 -21.80
CA LYS A 507 4.16 -2.17 -20.40
C LYS A 507 2.64 -2.21 -20.28
N ILE A 508 1.91 -1.46 -21.13
CA ILE A 508 0.43 -1.46 -21.12
C ILE A 508 -0.16 -2.86 -21.33
N ALA A 509 0.51 -3.72 -22.10
CA ALA A 509 0.06 -5.10 -22.26
C ALA A 509 0.15 -5.89 -20.96
N LEU A 510 1.21 -5.67 -20.16
CA LEU A 510 1.32 -6.28 -18.83
C LEU A 510 0.30 -5.72 -17.83
N ASP A 511 -0.01 -4.43 -17.90
CA ASP A 511 -1.06 -3.84 -17.07
C ASP A 511 -2.43 -4.48 -17.38
N VAL A 512 -2.73 -4.71 -18.67
CA VAL A 512 -3.93 -5.44 -19.09
C VAL A 512 -3.89 -6.89 -18.61
N ILE A 513 -2.76 -7.58 -18.74
CA ILE A 513 -2.58 -8.96 -18.26
C ILE A 513 -2.81 -9.05 -16.75
N ALA A 514 -2.27 -8.13 -15.97
CA ALA A 514 -2.47 -8.08 -14.52
C ALA A 514 -3.93 -7.82 -14.14
N LEU A 515 -4.61 -6.96 -14.88
CA LEU A 515 -6.03 -6.67 -14.70
C LEU A 515 -6.89 -7.91 -15.01
N ILE A 516 -6.60 -8.61 -16.10
CA ILE A 516 -7.27 -9.86 -16.48
C ILE A 516 -7.05 -10.91 -15.38
N HIS A 517 -5.81 -11.09 -14.90
CA HIS A 517 -5.50 -12.03 -13.82
C HIS A 517 -6.32 -11.77 -12.55
N PHE A 518 -6.44 -10.52 -12.17
CA PHE A 518 -7.21 -10.10 -11.00
C PHE A 518 -8.71 -10.38 -11.15
N TYR A 519 -9.32 -9.99 -12.27
CA TYR A 519 -10.76 -10.21 -12.46
C TYR A 519 -11.10 -11.67 -12.72
N GLU A 520 -10.23 -12.42 -13.40
CA GLU A 520 -10.40 -13.86 -13.56
C GLU A 520 -10.33 -14.61 -12.21
N ALA A 521 -9.44 -14.18 -11.31
CA ALA A 521 -9.40 -14.70 -9.95
C ALA A 521 -10.72 -14.47 -9.21
N TRP A 522 -11.31 -13.27 -9.33
CA TRP A 522 -12.64 -13.00 -8.78
C TRP A 522 -13.74 -13.85 -9.41
N LEU A 523 -13.75 -13.98 -10.73
CA LEU A 523 -14.72 -14.79 -11.44
C LEU A 523 -14.64 -16.26 -11.00
N ALA A 524 -13.42 -16.81 -10.92
CA ALA A 524 -13.20 -18.17 -10.47
C ALA A 524 -13.67 -18.40 -9.03
N VAL A 525 -13.31 -17.53 -8.09
CA VAL A 525 -13.74 -17.64 -6.69
C VAL A 525 -15.26 -17.53 -6.56
N LEU A 526 -15.88 -16.56 -7.22
CA LEU A 526 -17.33 -16.41 -7.19
C LEU A 526 -18.06 -17.60 -7.83
N THR A 527 -17.54 -18.14 -8.92
CA THR A 527 -18.09 -19.35 -9.55
C THR A 527 -18.04 -20.54 -8.58
N ILE A 528 -16.90 -20.75 -7.91
CA ILE A 528 -16.78 -21.82 -6.91
C ILE A 528 -17.77 -21.58 -5.75
N VAL A 529 -17.84 -20.38 -5.20
CA VAL A 529 -18.69 -20.11 -4.03
C VAL A 529 -20.18 -20.19 -4.38
N VAL A 530 -20.60 -19.59 -5.50
CA VAL A 530 -22.02 -19.45 -5.85
C VAL A 530 -22.57 -20.69 -6.55
N TRP A 531 -21.75 -21.35 -7.36
CA TRP A 531 -22.20 -22.47 -8.18
C TRP A 531 -21.74 -23.81 -7.63
N HIS A 532 -20.44 -24.04 -7.53
CA HIS A 532 -19.89 -25.33 -7.09
C HIS A 532 -20.31 -25.68 -5.65
N LEU A 533 -20.10 -24.78 -4.69
CA LEU A 533 -20.51 -25.05 -3.30
C LEU A 533 -22.02 -25.18 -3.14
N TYR A 534 -22.83 -24.53 -4.00
CA TYR A 534 -24.27 -24.74 -3.99
C TYR A 534 -24.61 -26.21 -4.25
N TYR A 535 -24.12 -26.78 -5.36
CA TYR A 535 -24.41 -28.17 -5.73
C TYR A 535 -23.73 -29.20 -4.82
N MET A 536 -22.66 -28.85 -4.15
CA MET A 536 -21.93 -29.73 -3.25
C MET A 536 -22.49 -29.74 -1.82
N ILE A 537 -23.09 -28.62 -1.37
CA ILE A 537 -23.48 -28.44 0.04
C ILE A 537 -24.95 -28.02 0.17
N PHE A 538 -25.37 -26.98 -0.57
CA PHE A 538 -26.64 -26.27 -0.32
C PHE A 538 -27.82 -26.80 -1.15
N ASP A 539 -27.59 -27.62 -2.16
CA ASP A 539 -28.65 -28.25 -2.93
C ASP A 539 -29.48 -29.16 -2.01
N PRO A 540 -30.82 -28.98 -1.92
CA PRO A 540 -31.70 -29.80 -1.07
C PRO A 540 -31.59 -31.30 -1.29
N GLN A 541 -31.17 -31.75 -2.47
CA GLN A 541 -30.93 -33.17 -2.77
C GLN A 541 -29.59 -33.70 -2.25
N THR A 542 -28.60 -32.79 -2.02
CA THR A 542 -27.25 -33.15 -1.54
C THR A 542 -26.98 -32.80 -0.10
N TYR A 543 -27.81 -31.91 0.48
CA TYR A 543 -27.60 -31.47 1.86
C TYR A 543 -27.52 -32.66 2.86
N PRO A 544 -26.54 -32.69 3.80
CA PRO A 544 -25.63 -31.60 4.18
C PRO A 544 -24.34 -31.51 3.32
N MET A 545 -23.96 -32.52 2.54
CA MET A 545 -22.79 -32.50 1.64
C MET A 545 -22.79 -33.71 0.70
N ASN A 546 -22.32 -33.48 -0.52
CA ASN A 546 -21.97 -34.57 -1.43
C ASN A 546 -20.56 -35.12 -1.12
N TRP A 547 -20.47 -36.32 -0.55
CA TRP A 547 -19.21 -36.90 -0.13
C TRP A 547 -18.45 -37.61 -1.27
N SER A 548 -18.99 -37.65 -2.49
CA SER A 548 -18.38 -38.39 -3.62
C SER A 548 -17.00 -37.86 -4.02
N TRP A 549 -16.71 -36.62 -3.79
CA TRP A 549 -15.40 -36.00 -4.08
C TRP A 549 -14.26 -36.49 -3.16
N ILE A 550 -14.60 -37.04 -1.97
CA ILE A 550 -13.65 -37.67 -1.04
C ILE A 550 -13.69 -39.20 -1.19
N THR A 551 -14.89 -39.77 -1.15
CA THR A 551 -15.08 -41.24 -1.11
C THR A 551 -14.99 -41.91 -2.48
N GLY A 552 -15.20 -41.15 -3.55
CA GLY A 552 -15.38 -41.67 -4.91
C GLY A 552 -16.71 -42.40 -5.12
N ARG A 553 -17.61 -42.37 -4.13
CA ARG A 553 -18.86 -43.14 -4.12
C ARG A 553 -20.08 -42.24 -4.05
N ILE A 554 -21.17 -42.70 -4.67
CA ILE A 554 -22.49 -42.05 -4.63
C ILE A 554 -23.53 -43.12 -4.18
N THR A 555 -24.62 -42.72 -3.56
CA THR A 555 -25.73 -43.64 -3.25
C THR A 555 -26.40 -44.13 -4.55
N ILE A 556 -26.98 -45.32 -4.56
CA ILE A 556 -27.70 -45.82 -5.72
C ILE A 556 -28.92 -44.97 -6.03
N GLU A 557 -29.54 -44.40 -5.01
CA GLU A 557 -30.70 -43.53 -5.17
C GLU A 557 -30.30 -42.21 -5.86
N ASP A 558 -29.26 -41.51 -5.38
CA ASP A 558 -28.70 -40.34 -6.05
C ASP A 558 -28.24 -40.66 -7.47
N PHE A 559 -27.69 -41.88 -7.71
CA PHE A 559 -27.24 -42.27 -9.03
C PHE A 559 -28.42 -42.41 -10.01
N LYS A 560 -29.52 -43.01 -9.57
CA LYS A 560 -30.75 -43.11 -10.38
C LYS A 560 -31.39 -41.76 -10.65
N GLU A 561 -31.41 -40.90 -9.65
CA GLU A 561 -32.08 -39.60 -9.77
C GLU A 561 -31.27 -38.59 -10.60
N ARG A 562 -29.97 -38.55 -10.42
CA ARG A 562 -29.12 -37.51 -11.03
C ARG A 562 -28.56 -37.94 -12.39
N HIS A 563 -28.32 -39.25 -12.60
CA HIS A 563 -27.69 -39.80 -13.79
C HIS A 563 -28.50 -40.99 -14.35
N PRO A 564 -29.82 -40.79 -14.61
CA PRO A 564 -30.71 -41.90 -14.99
C PRO A 564 -30.26 -42.64 -16.26
N LEU A 565 -29.71 -41.90 -17.26
CA LEU A 565 -29.26 -42.54 -18.51
C LEU A 565 -27.97 -43.35 -18.32
N GLU A 566 -27.06 -42.91 -17.44
CA GLU A 566 -25.88 -43.72 -17.09
C GLU A 566 -26.31 -44.94 -16.28
N TYR A 567 -27.21 -44.78 -15.32
CA TYR A 567 -27.73 -45.87 -14.51
C TYR A 567 -28.44 -46.94 -15.34
N GLU A 568 -29.32 -46.57 -16.28
CA GLU A 568 -30.01 -47.47 -17.21
C GLU A 568 -29.04 -48.23 -18.12
N ARG A 569 -27.94 -47.59 -18.53
CA ARG A 569 -26.88 -48.21 -19.36
C ARG A 569 -26.07 -49.25 -18.60
N GLU A 570 -25.77 -49.02 -17.33
CA GLU A 570 -24.98 -49.92 -16.49
C GLU A 570 -25.81 -51.04 -15.85
N ASN A 571 -27.11 -50.86 -15.72
CA ASN A 571 -28.08 -51.83 -15.23
C ASN A 571 -29.19 -51.98 -16.26
N PRO A 572 -28.91 -52.59 -17.43
CA PRO A 572 -29.92 -52.79 -18.45
C PRO A 572 -31.06 -53.63 -17.85
N PRO A 573 -32.33 -53.30 -18.16
CA PRO A 573 -33.46 -54.13 -17.74
C PRO A 573 -33.26 -55.53 -18.27
N GLU A 574 -33.45 -56.55 -17.37
CA GLU A 574 -33.44 -57.92 -17.76
C GLU A 574 -34.37 -58.09 -18.96
N THR A 575 -33.81 -58.47 -20.11
CA THR A 575 -34.61 -58.87 -21.27
C THR A 575 -35.49 -60.03 -20.81
N LYS A 576 -36.77 -59.78 -20.58
CA LYS A 576 -37.74 -60.84 -20.50
C LYS A 576 -37.65 -61.58 -21.81
N GLU A 577 -36.98 -62.74 -21.79
CA GLU A 577 -37.09 -63.70 -22.90
C GLU A 577 -38.57 -63.93 -23.14
N ALA A 578 -39.02 -63.56 -24.33
CA ALA A 578 -40.36 -63.86 -24.78
C ALA A 578 -40.48 -65.34 -24.89
N GLU A 579 -41.22 -65.97 -24.00
CA GLU A 579 -41.80 -67.36 -24.20
C GLU A 579 -42.82 -67.29 -25.33
#